data_347592c51598fa5fe155732ff8e9717f
#
_entry.id   347592c51598fa5fe155732ff8e9717f
#
_cell.length_a   1.000
_cell.length_b   1.000
_cell.length_c   1.000
_cell.angle_alpha   90.00
_cell.angle_beta   90.00
_cell.angle_gamma   90.00
#
_symmetry.space_group_name_H-M   'P 1'
#
loop_
_entity.id
_entity.type
_entity.pdbx_description
1 polymer ?
#
loop_
_entity_poly.entity_id
_entity_poly.type
_entity_poly.pdbx_seq_one_letter_code
_entity_poly.pdbx_strand_id
1 'polypeptide(L)'
;MNRLKSIWRGALALVLCLGAAHAAQAREGRDETRPLFTDSLARGGFVLVEAGRAPTIVVDPGDAAVVRHAADDLADDIRTVTAQRATVVATPAGKTAILVGTLGGSKLIDQIVAARKVDVSRLSGAWESFVIASVDRPLPGVDKALVVIGSDRRGTAFGVYEVAQAMGVSPWAWWADVTPKHRDVLFVAPGVHRFGPPSVRYRGVFVNDEDWGLYPWAAKTFDPERGDIGPKTYRRIFTLLLRLKANTLWPAMHHTTAPFNSDPANAKLAQEYGIVMGSSHAEAMLRNNVGEWKAAPETFNYATNPAGVKAYWEERAKANGPYESLWTLGMRGIHDTGMVGPKTMQDKVALLDRIIADQREILGRNVSPDVAKVPQIFVPYKEVLDVYRAGVAVPDDVTIVWPDDNFGYIRQFPSAQEAGRKGGAGVYYHLSYLGFPLAYLWLGTTPPALVQEEMIHAWDKGARNVWVANVGDIKPAEIGTSHFLEMAWDIDRWRGKTQRQFLEDWSRRAFGPALAGKTADLMDRYYRLNFERRPEHLEWQPQAENRHLSS
;
A
#
# COMPACT_ATOMS: atom_id res chain seq x y z
N MET A 1 26.73 13.12 -44.21
CA MET A 1 26.32 11.99 -43.30
C MET A 1 26.95 12.04 -41.90
N ASN A 2 28.09 12.66 -41.66
CA ASN A 2 28.74 12.66 -40.32
C ASN A 2 28.25 13.74 -39.35
N ARG A 3 27.59 14.81 -39.78
CA ARG A 3 27.08 15.85 -38.87
C ARG A 3 25.76 15.51 -38.19
N LEU A 4 24.88 14.69 -38.80
CA LEU A 4 23.64 14.25 -38.14
C LEU A 4 23.86 13.22 -37.03
N LYS A 5 24.87 12.35 -37.13
CA LYS A 5 25.20 11.37 -36.08
C LYS A 5 25.75 12.00 -34.81
N SER A 6 26.34 13.20 -34.87
CA SER A 6 26.86 13.94 -33.70
C SER A 6 25.73 14.62 -32.91
N ILE A 7 24.68 15.10 -33.57
CA ILE A 7 23.52 15.76 -32.90
C ILE A 7 22.69 14.74 -32.13
N TRP A 8 22.50 13.53 -32.67
CA TRP A 8 21.75 12.46 -31.96
C TRP A 8 22.50 11.89 -30.75
N ARG A 9 23.84 11.83 -30.81
CA ARG A 9 24.62 11.41 -29.64
C ARG A 9 24.61 12.46 -28.52
N GLY A 10 24.60 13.74 -28.86
CA GLY A 10 24.49 14.82 -27.88
C GLY A 10 23.11 14.88 -27.21
N ALA A 11 22.01 14.70 -27.97
CA ALA A 11 20.66 14.67 -27.42
C ALA A 11 20.42 13.46 -26.50
N LEU A 12 20.90 12.29 -26.85
CA LEU A 12 20.77 11.08 -26.02
C LEU A 12 21.59 11.20 -24.74
N ALA A 13 22.79 11.77 -24.79
CA ALA A 13 23.63 12.04 -23.61
C ALA A 13 22.98 13.09 -22.70
N LEU A 14 22.32 14.12 -23.26
CA LEU A 14 21.65 15.17 -22.47
C LEU A 14 20.40 14.61 -21.76
N VAL A 15 19.61 13.74 -22.40
CA VAL A 15 18.45 13.08 -21.79
C VAL A 15 18.89 12.11 -20.69
N LEU A 16 19.98 11.37 -20.90
CA LEU A 16 20.56 10.49 -19.88
C LEU A 16 21.16 11.29 -18.70
N CYS A 17 21.77 12.44 -18.96
CA CYS A 17 22.30 13.31 -17.91
C CYS A 17 21.17 14.01 -17.12
N LEU A 18 20.07 14.41 -17.77
CA LEU A 18 18.90 14.99 -17.10
C LEU A 18 18.16 13.94 -16.26
N GLY A 19 18.02 12.71 -16.75
CA GLY A 19 17.46 11.59 -15.99
C GLY A 19 18.32 11.22 -14.78
N ALA A 20 19.63 11.19 -14.94
CA ALA A 20 20.60 10.94 -13.85
C ALA A 20 20.64 12.10 -12.83
N ALA A 21 20.51 13.35 -13.29
CA ALA A 21 20.46 14.52 -12.42
C ALA A 21 19.18 14.56 -11.57
N HIS A 22 18.02 14.20 -12.14
CA HIS A 22 16.77 14.06 -11.38
C HIS A 22 16.81 12.90 -10.38
N ALA A 23 17.44 11.78 -10.74
CA ALA A 23 17.65 10.66 -9.83
C ALA A 23 18.66 11.01 -8.72
N ALA A 24 19.69 11.78 -9.05
CA ALA A 24 20.68 12.25 -8.07
C ALA A 24 20.09 13.30 -7.12
N GLN A 25 19.29 14.25 -7.60
CA GLN A 25 18.58 15.21 -6.75
C GLN A 25 17.54 14.56 -5.83
N ALA A 26 16.89 13.48 -6.27
CA ALA A 26 16.01 12.67 -5.41
C ALA A 26 16.80 11.94 -4.32
N ARG A 27 18.06 11.54 -4.59
CA ARG A 27 18.95 10.89 -3.61
C ARG A 27 19.48 11.80 -2.51
N GLU A 28 19.79 13.07 -2.83
CA GLU A 28 20.34 14.03 -1.84
C GLU A 28 19.31 14.47 -0.77
N GLY A 29 18.08 13.98 -0.84
CA GLY A 29 16.98 14.45 0.00
C GLY A 29 16.50 13.49 1.08
N ARG A 30 16.84 12.20 1.00
CA ARG A 30 16.41 11.21 1.99
C ARG A 30 17.47 11.05 3.06
N ASP A 31 17.16 11.50 4.28
CA ASP A 31 18.05 11.37 5.45
C ASP A 31 17.71 10.10 6.26
N GLU A 32 17.21 9.07 5.58
CA GLU A 32 16.78 7.80 6.19
C GLU A 32 17.93 6.99 6.81
N THR A 33 19.18 7.40 6.56
CA THR A 33 20.36 6.71 7.09
C THR A 33 20.74 7.09 8.52
N ARG A 34 20.21 8.22 9.03
CA ARG A 34 20.47 8.66 10.40
C ARG A 34 19.42 8.13 11.35
N PRO A 35 19.80 7.50 12.48
CA PRO A 35 18.84 7.05 13.46
C PRO A 35 18.08 8.24 14.02
N LEU A 36 16.74 8.13 14.06
CA LEU A 36 15.88 9.17 14.64
C LEU A 36 16.03 9.22 16.18
N PHE A 37 16.36 8.11 16.81
CA PHE A 37 16.59 8.01 18.25
C PHE A 37 18.04 7.73 18.58
N THR A 38 18.50 8.29 19.73
CA THR A 38 19.86 8.15 20.25
C THR A 38 19.83 7.64 21.69
N ASP A 39 20.92 7.02 22.15
CA ASP A 39 21.04 6.49 23.51
C ASP A 39 21.31 7.60 24.56
N SER A 40 21.71 8.79 24.11
CA SER A 40 21.93 9.96 24.97
C SER A 40 21.41 11.24 24.31
N LEU A 41 21.03 12.22 25.13
CA LEU A 41 20.56 13.50 24.64
C LEU A 41 21.70 14.30 23.99
N ALA A 42 21.68 14.41 22.68
CA ALA A 42 22.59 15.28 21.94
C ALA A 42 22.18 16.75 22.02
N ARG A 43 23.14 17.68 21.85
CA ARG A 43 22.84 19.11 21.79
C ARG A 43 21.88 19.40 20.62
N GLY A 44 20.73 20.01 20.93
CA GLY A 44 19.67 20.27 19.94
C GLY A 44 18.68 19.11 19.77
N GLY A 45 18.90 17.94 20.39
CA GLY A 45 17.96 16.83 20.41
C GLY A 45 16.70 17.12 21.24
N PHE A 46 15.71 16.23 21.20
CA PHE A 46 14.45 16.35 21.92
C PHE A 46 14.26 15.18 22.89
N VAL A 47 13.82 15.48 24.11
CA VAL A 47 13.45 14.46 25.10
C VAL A 47 12.01 14.03 24.85
N LEU A 48 11.80 12.83 24.34
CA LEU A 48 10.47 12.29 24.12
C LEU A 48 9.89 11.71 25.41
N VAL A 49 10.68 10.95 26.17
CA VAL A 49 10.32 10.44 27.50
C VAL A 49 11.53 10.47 28.41
N GLU A 50 11.35 10.99 29.61
CA GLU A 50 12.34 10.98 30.69
C GLU A 50 11.65 11.13 32.06
N ALA A 51 12.20 10.51 33.09
CA ALA A 51 11.71 10.57 34.44
C ALA A 51 10.21 10.29 34.61
N GLY A 52 9.68 9.34 33.82
CA GLY A 52 8.28 8.95 33.84
C GLY A 52 7.32 9.98 33.25
N ARG A 53 7.79 10.90 32.42
CA ARG A 53 6.96 11.95 31.79
C ARG A 53 7.10 11.91 30.26
N ALA A 54 5.96 11.92 29.55
CA ALA A 54 5.85 12.14 28.11
C ALA A 54 5.22 13.52 27.85
N PRO A 55 5.66 14.26 26.81
CA PRO A 55 5.03 15.51 26.41
C PRO A 55 3.65 15.26 25.81
N THR A 56 2.83 16.31 25.73
CA THR A 56 1.56 16.23 25.02
C THR A 56 1.77 16.12 23.51
N ILE A 57 0.91 15.36 22.84
CA ILE A 57 0.80 15.32 21.38
C ILE A 57 -0.27 16.32 20.96
N VAL A 58 0.09 17.28 20.13
CA VAL A 58 -0.80 18.36 19.71
C VAL A 58 -1.20 18.16 18.27
N VAL A 59 -2.50 18.05 18.01
CA VAL A 59 -3.09 17.94 16.69
C VAL A 59 -4.16 19.02 16.54
N ASP A 60 -4.09 19.78 15.44
CA ASP A 60 -5.11 20.78 15.12
C ASP A 60 -6.45 20.06 14.86
N PRO A 61 -7.57 20.46 15.50
CA PRO A 61 -8.89 19.86 15.25
C PRO A 61 -9.38 19.98 13.81
N GLY A 62 -8.85 20.95 13.06
CA GLY A 62 -9.18 21.15 11.63
C GLY A 62 -8.40 20.24 10.67
N ASP A 63 -7.40 19.49 11.15
CA ASP A 63 -6.64 18.56 10.32
C ASP A 63 -7.45 17.27 10.02
N ALA A 64 -6.99 16.47 9.07
CA ALA A 64 -7.68 15.25 8.64
C ALA A 64 -7.79 14.20 9.76
N ALA A 65 -8.88 13.44 9.77
CA ALA A 65 -9.16 12.43 10.81
C ALA A 65 -8.03 11.41 10.98
N VAL A 66 -7.37 10.98 9.89
CA VAL A 66 -6.23 10.05 9.93
C VAL A 66 -5.07 10.58 10.77
N VAL A 67 -4.84 11.88 10.80
CA VAL A 67 -3.78 12.51 11.60
C VAL A 67 -4.07 12.34 13.09
N ARG A 68 -5.33 12.51 13.49
CA ARG A 68 -5.78 12.29 14.86
C ARG A 68 -5.66 10.81 15.24
N HIS A 69 -6.09 9.89 14.36
CA HIS A 69 -5.95 8.45 14.59
C HIS A 69 -4.48 8.04 14.79
N ALA A 70 -3.58 8.54 13.93
CA ALA A 70 -2.15 8.27 14.07
C ALA A 70 -1.56 8.83 15.37
N ALA A 71 -2.01 10.02 15.80
CA ALA A 71 -1.57 10.63 17.07
C ALA A 71 -2.05 9.83 18.30
N ASP A 72 -3.29 9.33 18.28
CA ASP A 72 -3.83 8.47 19.35
C ASP A 72 -3.06 7.14 19.40
N ASP A 73 -2.76 6.53 18.23
CA ASP A 73 -1.92 5.33 18.15
C ASP A 73 -0.49 5.60 18.67
N LEU A 74 0.12 6.76 18.36
CA LEU A 74 1.43 7.13 18.91
C LEU A 74 1.42 7.26 20.43
N ALA A 75 0.35 7.80 21.00
CA ALA A 75 0.20 7.89 22.46
C ALA A 75 0.17 6.49 23.11
N ASP A 76 -0.50 5.53 22.48
CA ASP A 76 -0.53 4.14 22.90
C ASP A 76 0.82 3.43 22.66
N ASP A 77 1.50 3.72 21.56
CA ASP A 77 2.84 3.20 21.26
C ASP A 77 3.88 3.69 22.29
N ILE A 78 3.86 4.98 22.64
CA ILE A 78 4.70 5.53 23.71
C ILE A 78 4.43 4.78 25.03
N ARG A 79 3.17 4.53 25.37
CA ARG A 79 2.81 3.76 26.56
C ARG A 79 3.37 2.34 26.52
N THR A 80 3.26 1.68 25.38
CA THR A 80 3.74 0.30 25.22
C THR A 80 5.25 0.20 25.38
N VAL A 81 6.01 1.20 24.89
CA VAL A 81 7.47 1.23 25.00
C VAL A 81 7.94 1.68 26.39
N THR A 82 7.24 2.65 27.03
CA THR A 82 7.78 3.37 28.21
C THR A 82 6.92 3.26 29.46
N ALA A 83 5.76 2.61 29.38
CA ALA A 83 4.70 2.64 30.41
C ALA A 83 4.08 4.04 30.66
N GLN A 84 4.47 5.08 29.91
CA GLN A 84 3.96 6.46 30.01
C GLN A 84 3.11 6.79 28.80
N ARG A 85 1.83 7.11 28.97
CA ARG A 85 0.95 7.51 27.87
C ARG A 85 0.96 9.03 27.69
N ALA A 86 1.31 9.49 26.50
CA ALA A 86 1.14 10.90 26.12
C ALA A 86 -0.35 11.24 25.99
N THR A 87 -0.73 12.49 26.30
CA THR A 87 -2.10 12.98 26.09
C THR A 87 -2.20 13.70 24.76
N VAL A 88 -3.20 13.35 23.94
CA VAL A 88 -3.48 14.04 22.67
C VAL A 88 -4.43 15.21 22.92
N VAL A 89 -4.00 16.43 22.57
CA VAL A 89 -4.70 17.69 22.83
C VAL A 89 -4.77 18.57 21.58
N ALA A 90 -5.67 19.57 21.60
CA ALA A 90 -5.81 20.52 20.49
C ALA A 90 -4.84 21.73 20.59
N THR A 91 -4.38 22.05 21.81
CA THR A 91 -3.51 23.18 22.08
C THR A 91 -2.32 22.76 22.93
N PRO A 92 -1.12 23.34 22.71
CA PRO A 92 0.05 23.01 23.51
C PRO A 92 -0.20 23.25 25.02
N ALA A 93 0.17 22.26 25.83
CA ALA A 93 0.15 22.36 27.28
C ALA A 93 1.54 22.02 27.82
N GLY A 94 2.22 23.02 28.41
CA GLY A 94 3.58 22.86 28.94
C GLY A 94 4.68 23.34 28.00
N LYS A 95 5.94 23.14 28.45
CA LYS A 95 7.14 23.68 27.81
C LYS A 95 7.67 22.83 26.65
N THR A 96 7.24 21.56 26.61
CA THR A 96 7.61 20.60 25.57
C THR A 96 6.36 19.97 24.95
N ALA A 97 6.38 19.71 23.64
CA ALA A 97 5.27 19.10 22.90
C ALA A 97 5.76 18.25 21.74
N ILE A 98 4.91 17.31 21.29
CA ILE A 98 4.98 16.69 19.97
C ILE A 98 3.92 17.40 19.11
N LEU A 99 4.33 18.13 18.08
CA LEU A 99 3.43 18.90 17.21
C LEU A 99 3.27 18.13 15.89
N VAL A 100 2.06 17.71 15.59
CA VAL A 100 1.74 16.89 14.42
C VAL A 100 0.74 17.61 13.55
N GLY A 101 0.99 17.68 12.25
CA GLY A 101 0.00 18.23 11.34
C GLY A 101 0.42 18.27 9.87
N THR A 102 -0.59 18.55 9.05
CA THR A 102 -0.49 18.60 7.59
C THR A 102 -0.22 20.02 7.13
N LEU A 103 0.70 20.18 6.19
CA LEU A 103 1.01 21.46 5.55
C LEU A 103 -0.25 22.01 4.84
N GLY A 104 -0.69 23.22 5.22
CA GLY A 104 -1.93 23.82 4.75
C GLY A 104 -3.22 23.22 5.34
N GLY A 105 -3.12 22.16 6.17
CA GLY A 105 -4.25 21.55 6.89
C GLY A 105 -4.25 21.86 8.39
N SER A 106 -3.10 22.22 8.96
CA SER A 106 -2.93 22.54 10.37
C SER A 106 -2.46 23.99 10.56
N LYS A 107 -3.28 24.81 11.21
CA LYS A 107 -2.92 26.22 11.53
C LYS A 107 -1.66 26.31 12.40
N LEU A 108 -1.45 25.35 13.30
CA LEU A 108 -0.26 25.30 14.15
C LEU A 108 1.01 25.04 13.31
N ILE A 109 0.94 24.13 12.38
CA ILE A 109 2.06 23.84 11.46
C ILE A 109 2.32 25.02 10.54
N ASP A 110 1.29 25.64 9.99
CA ASP A 110 1.44 26.82 9.11
C ASP A 110 2.11 28.00 9.84
N GLN A 111 1.84 28.20 11.13
CA GLN A 111 2.54 29.20 11.96
C GLN A 111 4.04 28.88 12.10
N ILE A 112 4.40 27.62 12.35
CA ILE A 112 5.79 27.15 12.46
C ILE A 112 6.54 27.36 11.15
N VAL A 113 5.90 27.05 10.03
CA VAL A 113 6.44 27.20 8.67
C VAL A 113 6.60 28.68 8.31
N ALA A 114 5.59 29.50 8.58
CA ALA A 114 5.65 30.96 8.35
C ALA A 114 6.77 31.63 9.17
N ALA A 115 7.02 31.14 10.39
CA ALA A 115 8.13 31.57 11.24
C ALA A 115 9.50 30.98 10.81
N ARG A 116 9.57 30.23 9.70
CA ARG A 116 10.77 29.58 9.15
C ARG A 116 11.53 28.70 10.16
N LYS A 117 10.78 28.03 11.04
CA LYS A 117 11.36 27.14 12.07
C LYS A 117 11.75 25.76 11.51
N VAL A 118 11.10 25.33 10.43
CA VAL A 118 11.38 24.08 9.72
C VAL A 118 11.38 24.37 8.21
N ASP A 119 12.37 23.86 7.50
CA ASP A 119 12.40 23.90 6.04
C ASP A 119 11.50 22.80 5.46
N VAL A 120 10.41 23.21 4.84
CA VAL A 120 9.40 22.36 4.18
C VAL A 120 9.39 22.52 2.66
N SER A 121 10.41 23.13 2.06
CA SER A 121 10.48 23.39 0.62
C SER A 121 10.27 22.14 -0.25
N ARG A 122 10.68 20.98 0.24
CA ARG A 122 10.53 19.68 -0.45
C ARG A 122 9.17 19.00 -0.21
N LEU A 123 8.32 19.55 0.66
CA LEU A 123 6.98 18.98 0.91
C LEU A 123 5.93 19.61 -0.01
N SER A 124 6.12 20.86 -0.45
CA SER A 124 5.13 21.55 -1.27
C SER A 124 4.90 20.81 -2.59
N GLY A 125 3.67 20.35 -2.83
CA GLY A 125 3.29 19.59 -4.01
C GLY A 125 3.82 18.16 -4.08
N ALA A 126 4.57 17.71 -3.06
CA ALA A 126 5.04 16.33 -2.99
C ALA A 126 3.91 15.38 -2.53
N TRP A 127 3.93 14.16 -3.07
CA TRP A 127 3.00 13.11 -2.70
C TRP A 127 3.49 12.37 -1.46
N GLU A 128 2.67 12.31 -0.40
CA GLU A 128 2.88 11.49 0.81
C GLU A 128 4.29 11.59 1.43
N SER A 129 4.86 12.79 1.41
CA SER A 129 6.16 13.08 1.98
C SER A 129 6.02 13.70 3.37
N PHE A 130 7.06 13.58 4.21
CA PHE A 130 7.03 14.18 5.53
C PHE A 130 8.43 14.55 6.05
N VAL A 131 8.44 15.41 7.06
CA VAL A 131 9.62 15.75 7.84
C VAL A 131 9.36 15.53 9.33
N ILE A 132 10.42 15.11 10.04
CA ILE A 132 10.46 15.02 11.50
C ILE A 132 11.63 15.89 11.96
N ALA A 133 11.39 16.83 12.88
CA ALA A 133 12.40 17.78 13.32
C ALA A 133 12.32 18.07 14.82
N SER A 134 13.48 18.20 15.48
CA SER A 134 13.57 18.80 16.80
C SER A 134 13.71 20.32 16.68
N VAL A 135 12.77 21.10 17.23
CA VAL A 135 12.64 22.53 17.02
C VAL A 135 12.63 23.29 18.32
N ASP A 136 13.54 24.27 18.46
CA ASP A 136 13.57 25.19 19.60
C ASP A 136 12.56 26.33 19.41
N ARG A 137 11.76 26.59 20.43
CA ARG A 137 10.75 27.66 20.46
C ARG A 137 9.88 27.68 19.19
N PRO A 138 9.20 26.54 18.88
CA PRO A 138 8.38 26.47 17.66
C PRO A 138 7.18 27.42 17.70
N LEU A 139 6.59 27.60 18.89
CA LEU A 139 5.40 28.40 19.14
C LEU A 139 5.57 29.18 20.46
N PRO A 140 4.84 30.31 20.67
CA PRO A 140 4.80 30.99 21.96
C PRO A 140 4.43 30.04 23.10
N GLY A 141 5.20 30.05 24.20
CA GLY A 141 4.97 29.21 25.36
C GLY A 141 5.55 27.79 25.27
N VAL A 142 5.99 27.33 24.11
CA VAL A 142 6.65 26.03 23.91
C VAL A 142 8.15 26.25 23.74
N ASP A 143 8.96 25.75 24.68
CA ASP A 143 10.41 25.93 24.63
C ASP A 143 11.07 24.99 23.62
N LYS A 144 10.52 23.76 23.46
CA LYS A 144 11.03 22.78 22.50
C LYS A 144 9.95 21.81 22.05
N ALA A 145 9.97 21.40 20.78
CA ALA A 145 9.07 20.38 20.25
C ALA A 145 9.75 19.40 19.31
N LEU A 146 9.20 18.17 19.28
CA LEU A 146 9.30 17.28 18.15
C LEU A 146 8.17 17.65 17.18
N VAL A 147 8.53 18.03 15.94
CA VAL A 147 7.56 18.48 14.94
C VAL A 147 7.50 17.45 13.83
N VAL A 148 6.30 16.95 13.52
CA VAL A 148 6.01 16.03 12.41
C VAL A 148 5.11 16.74 11.41
N ILE A 149 5.59 16.98 10.20
CA ILE A 149 4.87 17.70 9.15
C ILE A 149 4.77 16.83 7.91
N GLY A 150 3.55 16.54 7.46
CA GLY A 150 3.30 15.89 6.18
C GLY A 150 2.96 16.86 5.06
N SER A 151 3.28 16.49 3.82
CA SER A 151 2.84 17.22 2.62
C SER A 151 1.33 17.10 2.39
N ASP A 152 0.74 16.04 2.88
CA ASP A 152 -0.68 15.70 2.85
C ASP A 152 -1.06 14.85 4.08
N ARG A 153 -2.35 14.51 4.20
CA ARG A 153 -2.88 13.77 5.35
C ARG A 153 -2.20 12.42 5.61
N ARG A 154 -1.83 11.69 4.52
CA ARG A 154 -1.15 10.40 4.63
C ARG A 154 0.33 10.57 4.96
N GLY A 155 0.99 11.53 4.35
CA GLY A 155 2.37 11.88 4.70
C GLY A 155 2.50 12.21 6.19
N THR A 156 1.55 12.94 6.76
CA THR A 156 1.52 13.24 8.20
C THR A 156 1.38 11.96 9.04
N ALA A 157 0.43 11.10 8.71
CA ALA A 157 0.23 9.83 9.41
C ALA A 157 1.48 8.92 9.31
N PHE A 158 2.09 8.83 8.11
CA PHE A 158 3.33 8.08 7.92
C PHE A 158 4.49 8.62 8.76
N GLY A 159 4.59 9.95 8.92
CA GLY A 159 5.58 10.57 9.79
C GLY A 159 5.37 10.20 11.26
N VAL A 160 4.14 10.14 11.72
CA VAL A 160 3.80 9.69 13.08
C VAL A 160 4.18 8.21 13.28
N TYR A 161 3.82 7.33 12.34
CA TYR A 161 4.18 5.92 12.42
C TYR A 161 5.69 5.67 12.21
N GLU A 162 6.41 6.57 11.52
CA GLU A 162 7.88 6.54 11.47
C GLU A 162 8.48 6.77 12.86
N VAL A 163 7.95 7.73 13.63
CA VAL A 163 8.35 7.93 15.03
C VAL A 163 8.12 6.67 15.86
N ALA A 164 6.96 6.04 15.72
CA ALA A 164 6.62 4.79 16.42
C ALA A 164 7.58 3.65 16.05
N GLN A 165 7.83 3.44 14.75
CA GLN A 165 8.75 2.41 14.28
C GLN A 165 10.18 2.65 14.75
N ALA A 166 10.65 3.90 14.74
CA ALA A 166 11.97 4.28 15.23
C ALA A 166 12.13 4.10 16.75
N MET A 167 11.04 4.17 17.53
CA MET A 167 11.03 3.78 18.95
C MET A 167 11.15 2.27 19.16
N GLY A 168 10.97 1.46 18.14
CA GLY A 168 11.01 0.01 18.18
C GLY A 168 9.64 -0.66 18.15
N VAL A 169 8.56 0.07 17.82
CA VAL A 169 7.23 -0.53 17.62
C VAL A 169 7.13 -1.10 16.22
N SER A 170 7.03 -2.42 16.11
CA SER A 170 6.82 -3.08 14.82
C SER A 170 5.49 -2.66 14.19
N PRO A 171 5.40 -2.44 12.87
CA PRO A 171 4.12 -2.33 12.17
C PRO A 171 3.18 -3.51 12.47
N TRP A 172 3.75 -4.67 12.72
CA TRP A 172 3.06 -5.93 13.01
C TRP A 172 2.79 -6.19 14.49
N ALA A 173 3.11 -5.23 15.38
CA ALA A 173 3.00 -5.43 16.84
C ALA A 173 1.65 -6.04 17.25
N TRP A 174 0.54 -5.56 16.68
CA TRP A 174 -0.79 -6.06 16.99
C TRP A 174 -1.12 -7.39 16.27
N TRP A 175 -0.65 -7.58 15.02
CA TRP A 175 -0.98 -8.74 14.20
C TRP A 175 -0.10 -9.96 14.50
N ALA A 176 1.16 -9.75 14.85
CA ALA A 176 2.16 -10.79 15.08
C ALA A 176 2.64 -10.86 16.54
N ASP A 177 1.96 -10.19 17.46
CA ASP A 177 2.25 -10.18 18.89
C ASP A 177 3.70 -9.76 19.22
N VAL A 178 4.27 -8.84 18.42
CA VAL A 178 5.63 -8.34 18.62
C VAL A 178 5.64 -7.26 19.68
N THR A 179 6.13 -7.59 20.85
CA THR A 179 6.25 -6.63 21.96
C THR A 179 7.53 -5.81 21.82
N PRO A 180 7.46 -4.47 21.77
CA PRO A 180 8.64 -3.62 21.73
C PRO A 180 9.44 -3.72 23.03
N LYS A 181 10.76 -3.52 22.94
CA LYS A 181 11.61 -3.48 24.13
C LYS A 181 11.27 -2.26 24.99
N HIS A 182 11.13 -2.47 26.29
CA HIS A 182 10.91 -1.37 27.24
C HIS A 182 12.10 -0.41 27.29
N ARG A 183 11.82 0.88 27.39
CA ARG A 183 12.79 1.98 27.53
C ARG A 183 12.30 3.03 28.52
N ASP A 184 13.11 3.34 29.52
CA ASP A 184 12.80 4.39 30.52
C ASP A 184 12.98 5.81 29.97
N VAL A 185 13.85 5.94 28.96
CA VAL A 185 14.18 7.21 28.32
C VAL A 185 14.17 7.07 26.80
N LEU A 186 13.76 8.14 26.12
CA LEU A 186 13.74 8.23 24.66
C LEU A 186 14.23 9.62 24.24
N PHE A 187 15.36 9.66 23.52
CA PHE A 187 15.95 10.88 23.00
C PHE A 187 15.92 10.90 21.47
N VAL A 188 15.31 11.93 20.92
CA VAL A 188 15.29 12.15 19.47
C VAL A 188 16.54 12.90 19.04
N ALA A 189 17.19 12.46 17.96
CA ALA A 189 18.35 13.09 17.37
C ALA A 189 18.04 14.53 16.93
N PRO A 190 19.02 15.44 16.98
CA PRO A 190 18.87 16.79 16.46
C PRO A 190 18.76 16.81 14.94
N GLY A 191 18.17 17.88 14.40
CA GLY A 191 18.10 18.14 12.97
C GLY A 191 16.74 17.89 12.36
N VAL A 192 16.74 17.81 11.03
CA VAL A 192 15.55 17.61 10.19
C VAL A 192 15.73 16.33 9.41
N HIS A 193 14.86 15.36 9.65
CA HIS A 193 14.81 14.09 8.93
C HIS A 193 13.71 14.17 7.87
N ARG A 194 14.05 13.85 6.62
CA ARG A 194 13.17 13.98 5.45
C ARG A 194 12.90 12.64 4.81
N PHE A 195 11.63 12.37 4.48
CA PHE A 195 11.16 11.11 3.94
C PHE A 195 10.24 11.33 2.74
N GLY A 196 10.28 10.41 1.78
CA GLY A 196 9.48 10.46 0.56
C GLY A 196 10.04 11.41 -0.51
N PRO A 197 9.33 11.59 -1.64
CA PRO A 197 8.11 10.88 -1.97
C PRO A 197 8.33 9.37 -2.17
N PRO A 198 7.27 8.55 -2.01
CA PRO A 198 7.37 7.11 -2.24
C PRO A 198 7.71 6.78 -3.70
N SER A 199 8.36 5.63 -3.91
CA SER A 199 8.73 5.16 -5.24
C SER A 199 7.51 4.75 -6.07
N VAL A 200 6.45 4.27 -5.42
CA VAL A 200 5.19 3.86 -6.06
C VAL A 200 4.03 4.65 -5.49
N ARG A 201 3.16 5.18 -6.38
CA ARG A 201 2.09 6.09 -5.97
C ARG A 201 1.00 5.40 -5.15
N TYR A 202 0.38 4.34 -5.68
CA TYR A 202 -0.63 3.52 -5.00
C TYR A 202 0.00 2.18 -4.66
N ARG A 203 0.07 1.85 -3.39
CA ARG A 203 0.74 0.66 -2.89
C ARG A 203 -0.05 0.04 -1.75
N GLY A 204 -0.25 -1.25 -1.83
CA GLY A 204 -1.09 -1.92 -0.84
C GLY A 204 -1.22 -3.41 -1.05
N VAL A 205 -2.28 -3.96 -0.50
CA VAL A 205 -2.53 -5.40 -0.51
C VAL A 205 -3.94 -5.72 -1.01
N PHE A 206 -4.11 -6.95 -1.46
CA PHE A 206 -5.38 -7.58 -1.73
C PHE A 206 -5.59 -8.73 -0.74
N VAL A 207 -6.63 -8.63 0.05
CA VAL A 207 -7.08 -9.71 0.96
C VAL A 207 -8.00 -10.61 0.14
N ASN A 208 -7.46 -11.71 -0.38
CA ASN A 208 -8.15 -12.54 -1.36
C ASN A 208 -8.62 -13.88 -0.81
N ASP A 209 -7.90 -14.45 0.15
CA ASP A 209 -8.17 -15.81 0.65
C ASP A 209 -8.58 -15.78 2.13
N GLU A 210 -9.49 -14.88 2.46
CA GLU A 210 -9.96 -14.61 3.82
C GLU A 210 -10.63 -15.80 4.49
N ASP A 211 -11.06 -16.79 3.73
CA ASP A 211 -11.74 -17.99 4.21
C ASP A 211 -10.88 -18.82 5.18
N TRP A 212 -9.55 -18.76 4.99
CA TRP A 212 -8.61 -19.65 5.66
C TRP A 212 -8.26 -19.20 7.07
N GLY A 213 -8.20 -17.92 7.34
CA GLY A 213 -7.77 -17.43 8.63
C GLY A 213 -8.48 -16.13 9.05
N LEU A 214 -8.45 -15.10 8.21
CA LEU A 214 -8.95 -13.77 8.58
C LEU A 214 -10.45 -13.79 8.90
N TYR A 215 -11.28 -14.39 8.03
CA TYR A 215 -12.72 -14.47 8.24
C TYR A 215 -13.08 -15.29 9.49
N PRO A 216 -12.66 -16.57 9.65
CA PRO A 216 -13.02 -17.33 10.83
C PRO A 216 -12.51 -16.70 12.13
N TRP A 217 -11.35 -16.05 12.12
CA TRP A 217 -10.84 -15.33 13.27
C TRP A 217 -11.67 -14.07 13.55
N ALA A 218 -11.98 -13.26 12.56
CA ALA A 218 -12.81 -12.07 12.72
C ALA A 218 -14.20 -12.43 13.24
N ALA A 219 -14.87 -13.40 12.59
CA ALA A 219 -16.22 -13.81 12.90
C ALA A 219 -16.40 -14.50 14.25
N LYS A 220 -15.41 -15.31 14.70
CA LYS A 220 -15.55 -16.14 15.91
C LYS A 220 -14.81 -15.60 17.13
N THR A 221 -13.75 -14.81 16.92
CA THR A 221 -12.85 -14.38 18.01
C THR A 221 -12.80 -12.88 18.17
N PHE A 222 -12.63 -12.11 17.09
CA PHE A 222 -12.36 -10.67 17.19
C PHE A 222 -13.63 -9.82 17.23
N ASP A 223 -14.63 -10.17 16.41
CA ASP A 223 -15.92 -9.47 16.31
C ASP A 223 -17.10 -10.46 16.22
N PRO A 224 -17.26 -11.34 17.23
CA PRO A 224 -18.27 -12.40 17.20
C PRO A 224 -19.72 -11.85 17.21
N GLU A 225 -19.92 -10.64 17.68
CA GLU A 225 -21.25 -9.98 17.65
C GLU A 225 -21.68 -9.70 16.21
N ARG A 226 -20.73 -9.32 15.34
CA ARG A 226 -20.97 -9.16 13.91
C ARG A 226 -20.97 -10.50 13.16
N GLY A 227 -20.12 -11.43 13.56
CA GLY A 227 -19.97 -12.73 12.90
C GLY A 227 -19.37 -12.64 11.49
N ASP A 228 -18.62 -11.57 11.17
CA ASP A 228 -18.09 -11.29 9.83
C ASP A 228 -16.90 -10.30 9.88
N ILE A 229 -16.25 -10.09 8.74
CA ILE A 229 -15.28 -9.01 8.55
C ILE A 229 -16.03 -7.69 8.40
N GLY A 230 -15.82 -6.75 9.31
CA GLY A 230 -16.52 -5.47 9.31
C GLY A 230 -15.62 -4.29 9.68
N PRO A 231 -16.21 -3.12 10.00
CA PRO A 231 -15.46 -1.89 10.29
C PRO A 231 -14.40 -2.06 11.37
N LYS A 232 -14.65 -2.91 12.39
CA LYS A 232 -13.70 -3.19 13.48
C LYS A 232 -12.45 -3.91 12.96
N THR A 233 -12.62 -4.90 12.07
CA THR A 233 -11.52 -5.63 11.41
C THR A 233 -10.81 -4.75 10.39
N TYR A 234 -11.53 -4.03 9.52
CA TYR A 234 -10.93 -3.12 8.54
C TYR A 234 -10.12 -2.00 9.20
N ARG A 235 -10.54 -1.49 10.35
CA ARG A 235 -9.75 -0.52 11.14
C ARG A 235 -8.34 -1.07 11.43
N ARG A 236 -8.22 -2.33 11.84
CA ARG A 236 -6.93 -2.97 12.12
C ARG A 236 -6.09 -3.16 10.87
N ILE A 237 -6.74 -3.50 9.75
CA ILE A 237 -6.08 -3.60 8.44
C ILE A 237 -5.57 -2.22 8.00
N PHE A 238 -6.39 -1.18 8.09
CA PHE A 238 -6.01 0.18 7.70
C PHE A 238 -4.85 0.71 8.55
N THR A 239 -4.87 0.48 9.87
CA THR A 239 -3.75 0.83 10.75
C THR A 239 -2.46 0.10 10.33
N LEU A 240 -2.52 -1.20 10.02
CA LEU A 240 -1.36 -1.95 9.53
C LEU A 240 -0.80 -1.35 8.23
N LEU A 241 -1.67 -1.07 7.27
CA LEU A 241 -1.26 -0.47 5.99
C LEU A 241 -0.57 0.87 6.20
N LEU A 242 -1.12 1.76 7.03
CA LEU A 242 -0.50 3.04 7.34
C LEU A 242 0.86 2.89 8.03
N ARG A 243 0.99 1.95 8.96
CA ARG A 243 2.27 1.62 9.62
C ARG A 243 3.31 1.09 8.63
N LEU A 244 2.89 0.39 7.59
CA LEU A 244 3.72 -0.07 6.48
C LEU A 244 3.89 0.98 5.37
N LYS A 245 3.40 2.21 5.57
CA LYS A 245 3.40 3.30 4.59
C LYS A 245 2.68 2.93 3.28
N ALA A 246 1.69 2.05 3.36
CA ALA A 246 0.77 1.73 2.27
C ALA A 246 -0.47 2.63 2.32
N ASN A 247 -1.14 2.77 1.19
CA ASN A 247 -2.30 3.65 1.03
C ASN A 247 -3.48 3.00 0.31
N THR A 248 -3.37 1.75 -0.14
CA THR A 248 -4.37 1.09 -1.01
C THR A 248 -4.78 -0.27 -0.43
N LEU A 249 -6.08 -0.59 -0.52
CA LEU A 249 -6.62 -1.90 -0.19
C LEU A 249 -7.59 -2.38 -1.26
N TRP A 250 -7.42 -3.63 -1.72
CA TRP A 250 -8.47 -4.42 -2.35
C TRP A 250 -9.05 -5.35 -1.28
N PRO A 251 -10.35 -5.23 -0.98
CA PRO A 251 -10.96 -5.94 0.16
C PRO A 251 -11.24 -7.40 -0.15
N ALA A 252 -11.63 -8.14 0.90
CA ALA A 252 -12.13 -9.51 0.83
C ALA A 252 -13.27 -9.65 -0.20
N MET A 253 -13.23 -10.74 -0.99
CA MET A 253 -14.13 -10.91 -2.14
C MET A 253 -14.86 -12.25 -2.21
N HIS A 254 -14.57 -13.21 -1.35
CA HIS A 254 -15.17 -14.53 -1.39
C HIS A 254 -16.60 -14.52 -0.83
N HIS A 255 -17.36 -15.58 -1.11
CA HIS A 255 -18.76 -15.73 -0.68
C HIS A 255 -18.92 -15.93 0.84
N THR A 256 -17.84 -16.21 1.55
CA THR A 256 -17.81 -16.40 3.01
C THR A 256 -17.99 -15.10 3.77
N THR A 257 -17.69 -13.96 3.15
CA THR A 257 -17.77 -12.64 3.76
C THR A 257 -18.77 -11.75 3.05
N ALA A 258 -19.41 -10.85 3.81
CA ALA A 258 -20.23 -9.80 3.22
C ALA A 258 -19.35 -8.85 2.37
N PRO A 259 -19.83 -8.40 1.20
CA PRO A 259 -19.14 -7.44 0.38
C PRO A 259 -18.74 -6.18 1.16
N PHE A 260 -17.51 -5.68 0.95
CA PHE A 260 -17.01 -4.49 1.64
C PHE A 260 -17.99 -3.31 1.63
N ASN A 261 -18.55 -3.02 0.46
CA ASN A 261 -19.45 -1.90 0.26
C ASN A 261 -20.92 -2.21 0.63
N SER A 262 -21.26 -3.40 1.13
CA SER A 262 -22.58 -3.69 1.67
C SER A 262 -22.82 -3.00 3.02
N ASP A 263 -21.75 -2.62 3.72
CA ASP A 263 -21.80 -1.79 4.91
C ASP A 263 -21.17 -0.40 4.62
N PRO A 264 -21.98 0.67 4.57
CA PRO A 264 -21.47 2.03 4.30
C PRO A 264 -20.43 2.51 5.31
N ALA A 265 -20.40 1.95 6.53
CA ALA A 265 -19.41 2.29 7.54
C ALA A 265 -17.97 1.90 7.11
N ASN A 266 -17.82 0.86 6.29
CA ASN A 266 -16.53 0.46 5.77
C ASN A 266 -15.90 1.53 4.85
N ALA A 267 -16.66 2.03 3.88
CA ALA A 267 -16.20 3.06 2.94
C ALA A 267 -15.91 4.39 3.67
N LYS A 268 -16.78 4.76 4.62
CA LYS A 268 -16.55 5.94 5.47
C LYS A 268 -15.27 5.80 6.29
N LEU A 269 -15.05 4.64 6.90
CA LEU A 269 -13.84 4.35 7.68
C LEU A 269 -12.58 4.41 6.81
N ALA A 270 -12.62 3.87 5.59
CA ALA A 270 -11.50 3.95 4.65
C ALA A 270 -11.15 5.41 4.34
N GLN A 271 -12.13 6.27 4.11
CA GLN A 271 -11.93 7.70 3.90
C GLN A 271 -11.35 8.40 5.13
N GLU A 272 -11.80 8.06 6.34
CA GLU A 272 -11.28 8.60 7.60
C GLU A 272 -9.81 8.20 7.82
N TYR A 273 -9.43 6.99 7.45
CA TYR A 273 -8.04 6.49 7.51
C TYR A 273 -7.19 6.89 6.29
N GLY A 274 -7.77 7.56 5.30
CA GLY A 274 -7.05 7.96 4.08
C GLY A 274 -6.65 6.77 3.19
N ILE A 275 -7.33 5.64 3.29
CA ILE A 275 -7.08 4.46 2.46
C ILE A 275 -7.86 4.57 1.16
N VAL A 276 -7.16 4.43 0.04
CA VAL A 276 -7.72 4.38 -1.31
C VAL A 276 -8.24 2.96 -1.55
N MET A 277 -9.56 2.83 -1.64
CA MET A 277 -10.17 1.54 -1.91
C MET A 277 -10.12 1.22 -3.40
N GLY A 278 -9.68 0.02 -3.74
CA GLY A 278 -9.74 -0.53 -5.08
C GLY A 278 -10.50 -1.85 -5.10
N SER A 279 -10.46 -2.51 -6.24
CA SER A 279 -11.01 -3.85 -6.40
C SER A 279 -10.23 -4.65 -7.44
N SER A 280 -10.37 -5.96 -7.40
CA SER A 280 -9.65 -6.88 -8.27
C SER A 280 -10.12 -6.80 -9.73
N HIS A 281 -9.39 -7.50 -10.61
CA HIS A 281 -9.73 -7.72 -12.01
C HIS A 281 -11.10 -8.39 -12.22
N ALA A 282 -11.60 -9.13 -11.22
CA ALA A 282 -12.92 -9.78 -11.28
C ALA A 282 -14.06 -8.85 -10.81
N GLU A 283 -13.72 -7.78 -10.10
CA GLU A 283 -14.65 -6.92 -9.38
C GLU A 283 -14.65 -5.49 -9.95
N ALA A 284 -14.88 -5.38 -11.24
CA ALA A 284 -14.95 -4.09 -11.91
C ALA A 284 -15.90 -3.10 -11.21
N MET A 285 -15.54 -1.81 -11.24
CA MET A 285 -16.33 -0.72 -10.68
C MET A 285 -16.61 -0.86 -9.17
N LEU A 286 -15.65 -1.41 -8.39
CA LEU A 286 -15.72 -1.64 -6.95
C LEU A 286 -16.92 -2.54 -6.53
N ARG A 287 -17.34 -3.44 -7.42
CA ARG A 287 -18.44 -4.38 -7.17
C ARG A 287 -17.92 -5.77 -6.80
N ASN A 288 -18.35 -6.30 -5.68
CA ASN A 288 -18.20 -7.73 -5.38
C ASN A 288 -19.35 -8.49 -6.07
N ASN A 289 -19.07 -9.05 -7.25
CA ASN A 289 -20.08 -9.72 -8.07
C ASN A 289 -20.66 -10.97 -7.40
N VAL A 290 -19.91 -11.63 -6.53
CA VAL A 290 -20.33 -12.83 -5.80
C VAL A 290 -21.45 -12.49 -4.81
N GLY A 291 -21.25 -11.46 -4.03
CA GLY A 291 -22.17 -11.08 -2.96
C GLY A 291 -23.24 -10.06 -3.36
N GLU A 292 -23.01 -9.27 -4.42
CA GLU A 292 -23.86 -8.12 -4.78
C GLU A 292 -24.75 -8.35 -6.00
N TRP A 293 -24.38 -9.21 -6.96
CA TRP A 293 -25.25 -9.53 -8.10
C TRP A 293 -26.40 -10.44 -7.65
N LYS A 294 -27.60 -9.89 -7.54
CA LYS A 294 -28.77 -10.59 -6.99
C LYS A 294 -29.69 -11.22 -8.04
N ALA A 295 -29.47 -10.87 -9.33
CA ALA A 295 -30.17 -11.49 -10.44
C ALA A 295 -29.57 -12.87 -10.78
N ALA A 296 -30.22 -13.64 -11.66
CA ALA A 296 -29.72 -14.92 -12.10
C ALA A 296 -28.28 -14.77 -12.68
N PRO A 297 -27.33 -15.63 -12.31
CA PRO A 297 -25.92 -15.47 -12.68
C PRO A 297 -25.65 -15.32 -14.18
N GLU A 298 -26.41 -16.00 -15.03
CA GLU A 298 -26.34 -15.93 -16.48
C GLU A 298 -26.70 -14.55 -17.04
N THR A 299 -27.41 -13.71 -16.26
CA THR A 299 -27.76 -12.33 -16.63
C THR A 299 -26.61 -11.34 -16.37
N PHE A 300 -25.54 -11.77 -15.71
CA PHE A 300 -24.29 -11.01 -15.62
C PHE A 300 -23.52 -11.15 -16.95
N ASN A 301 -24.14 -10.69 -18.01
CA ASN A 301 -23.70 -10.82 -19.39
C ASN A 301 -23.95 -9.50 -20.14
N TYR A 302 -22.87 -8.79 -20.45
CA TYR A 302 -22.96 -7.48 -21.08
C TYR A 302 -23.47 -7.54 -22.54
N ALA A 303 -23.29 -8.67 -23.23
CA ALA A 303 -23.77 -8.83 -24.61
C ALA A 303 -25.32 -8.91 -24.68
N THR A 304 -25.96 -9.48 -23.65
CA THR A 304 -27.42 -9.72 -23.64
C THR A 304 -28.17 -8.81 -22.65
N ASN A 305 -27.49 -8.31 -21.60
CA ASN A 305 -28.07 -7.46 -20.56
C ASN A 305 -27.22 -6.23 -20.25
N PRO A 306 -26.84 -5.40 -21.24
CA PRO A 306 -26.02 -4.21 -20.97
C PRO A 306 -26.69 -3.22 -20.04
N ALA A 307 -28.01 -3.04 -20.12
CA ALA A 307 -28.74 -2.10 -19.29
C ALA A 307 -28.69 -2.49 -17.79
N GLY A 308 -28.91 -3.76 -17.48
CA GLY A 308 -28.87 -4.25 -16.09
C GLY A 308 -27.47 -4.16 -15.49
N VAL A 309 -26.44 -4.51 -16.25
CA VAL A 309 -25.04 -4.43 -15.78
C VAL A 309 -24.60 -2.97 -15.65
N LYS A 310 -24.98 -2.06 -16.56
CA LYS A 310 -24.71 -0.61 -16.43
C LYS A 310 -25.38 -0.03 -15.17
N ALA A 311 -26.64 -0.34 -14.93
CA ALA A 311 -27.35 0.14 -13.74
C ALA A 311 -26.68 -0.34 -12.45
N TYR A 312 -26.19 -1.58 -12.42
CA TYR A 312 -25.44 -2.16 -11.31
C TYR A 312 -24.13 -1.40 -11.03
N TRP A 313 -23.34 -1.06 -12.06
CA TRP A 313 -22.14 -0.26 -11.90
C TRP A 313 -22.42 1.19 -11.53
N GLU A 314 -23.47 1.78 -12.12
CA GLU A 314 -23.84 3.18 -11.87
C GLU A 314 -24.29 3.41 -10.43
N GLU A 315 -25.02 2.48 -9.85
CA GLU A 315 -25.40 2.51 -8.43
C GLU A 315 -24.16 2.58 -7.53
N ARG A 316 -23.10 1.77 -7.83
CA ARG A 316 -21.87 1.80 -7.08
C ARG A 316 -21.11 3.11 -7.28
N ALA A 317 -21.02 3.62 -8.50
CA ALA A 317 -20.37 4.88 -8.79
C ALA A 317 -21.03 6.06 -8.04
N LYS A 318 -22.36 6.07 -7.94
CA LYS A 318 -23.11 7.05 -7.12
C LYS A 318 -22.78 6.93 -5.64
N ALA A 319 -22.77 5.71 -5.10
CA ALA A 319 -22.54 5.48 -3.68
C ALA A 319 -21.10 5.79 -3.25
N ASN A 320 -20.12 5.43 -4.07
CA ASN A 320 -18.69 5.55 -3.74
C ASN A 320 -18.01 6.79 -4.36
N GLY A 321 -18.67 7.54 -5.25
CA GLY A 321 -18.11 8.74 -5.87
C GLY A 321 -17.51 9.77 -4.91
N PRO A 322 -18.09 9.99 -3.71
CA PRO A 322 -17.52 10.90 -2.71
C PRO A 322 -16.23 10.42 -2.04
N TYR A 323 -15.86 9.14 -2.16
CA TYR A 323 -14.71 8.55 -1.49
C TYR A 323 -13.53 8.39 -2.44
N GLU A 324 -12.31 8.55 -1.90
CA GLU A 324 -11.08 8.34 -2.67
C GLU A 324 -10.96 6.85 -3.05
N SER A 325 -11.00 6.56 -4.35
CA SER A 325 -11.05 5.20 -4.87
C SER A 325 -10.20 5.03 -6.12
N LEU A 326 -9.72 3.82 -6.35
CA LEU A 326 -9.02 3.37 -7.55
C LEU A 326 -9.96 2.43 -8.33
N TRP A 327 -10.55 2.93 -9.42
CA TRP A 327 -11.61 2.26 -10.14
C TRP A 327 -11.09 1.23 -11.14
N THR A 328 -11.43 -0.03 -10.93
CA THR A 328 -11.11 -1.10 -11.86
C THR A 328 -12.07 -1.11 -13.04
N LEU A 329 -11.54 -1.01 -14.25
CA LEU A 329 -12.27 -1.10 -15.50
C LEU A 329 -12.17 -2.49 -16.12
N GLY A 330 -13.13 -2.80 -16.99
CA GLY A 330 -13.22 -4.08 -17.65
C GLY A 330 -14.35 -4.94 -17.10
N MET A 331 -14.39 -6.19 -17.46
CA MET A 331 -15.37 -7.16 -17.00
C MET A 331 -14.79 -8.58 -17.14
N ARG A 332 -15.07 -9.40 -16.13
CA ARG A 332 -14.96 -10.86 -16.18
C ARG A 332 -16.31 -11.47 -15.76
N GLY A 333 -16.38 -12.74 -15.54
CA GLY A 333 -17.58 -13.38 -14.98
C GLY A 333 -17.68 -13.21 -13.45
N ILE A 334 -18.64 -13.87 -12.85
CA ILE A 334 -18.82 -13.91 -11.39
C ILE A 334 -17.72 -14.82 -10.80
N HIS A 335 -17.13 -14.42 -9.69
CA HIS A 335 -16.12 -15.18 -8.94
C HIS A 335 -14.91 -15.64 -9.80
N ASP A 336 -14.20 -14.69 -10.41
CA ASP A 336 -12.99 -14.95 -11.19
C ASP A 336 -13.15 -15.91 -12.39
N THR A 337 -14.39 -16.08 -12.88
CA THR A 337 -14.65 -16.81 -14.11
C THR A 337 -14.45 -15.93 -15.35
N GLY A 338 -14.32 -16.53 -16.52
CA GLY A 338 -14.20 -15.80 -17.78
C GLY A 338 -15.45 -15.00 -18.15
N MET A 339 -15.27 -13.95 -18.97
CA MET A 339 -16.38 -13.12 -19.48
C MET A 339 -17.36 -13.95 -20.30
N VAL A 340 -18.65 -13.86 -19.96
CA VAL A 340 -19.73 -14.58 -20.62
C VAL A 340 -20.22 -13.81 -21.84
N GLY A 341 -20.52 -14.50 -22.94
CA GLY A 341 -21.19 -13.98 -24.13
C GLY A 341 -20.41 -14.17 -25.43
N PRO A 342 -19.39 -13.35 -25.75
CA PRO A 342 -18.74 -13.41 -27.06
C PRO A 342 -17.92 -14.70 -27.24
N LYS A 343 -18.02 -15.27 -28.45
CA LYS A 343 -17.32 -16.53 -28.80
C LYS A 343 -15.99 -16.28 -29.53
N THR A 344 -15.94 -15.25 -30.38
CA THR A 344 -14.70 -14.94 -31.12
C THR A 344 -13.82 -13.94 -30.35
N MET A 345 -12.53 -13.93 -30.65
CA MET A 345 -11.61 -12.97 -30.03
C MET A 345 -11.97 -11.53 -30.43
N GLN A 346 -12.35 -11.28 -31.67
CA GLN A 346 -12.77 -9.97 -32.14
C GLN A 346 -14.02 -9.46 -31.42
N ASP A 347 -15.00 -10.33 -31.19
CA ASP A 347 -16.21 -9.96 -30.44
C ASP A 347 -15.88 -9.65 -28.98
N LYS A 348 -14.92 -10.36 -28.38
CA LYS A 348 -14.44 -10.07 -27.00
C LYS A 348 -13.76 -8.71 -26.94
N VAL A 349 -12.90 -8.37 -27.90
CA VAL A 349 -12.25 -7.05 -28.00
C VAL A 349 -13.31 -5.97 -28.13
N ALA A 350 -14.21 -6.07 -29.11
CA ALA A 350 -15.25 -5.07 -29.33
C ALA A 350 -16.18 -4.88 -28.13
N LEU A 351 -16.53 -5.97 -27.44
CA LEU A 351 -17.35 -5.90 -26.24
C LEU A 351 -16.60 -5.22 -25.08
N LEU A 352 -15.33 -5.54 -24.88
CA LEU A 352 -14.54 -4.96 -23.79
C LEU A 352 -14.25 -3.48 -24.02
N ASP A 353 -14.02 -3.05 -25.26
CA ASP A 353 -13.90 -1.63 -25.63
C ASP A 353 -15.18 -0.85 -25.29
N ARG A 354 -16.34 -1.42 -25.63
CA ARG A 354 -17.64 -0.83 -25.29
C ARG A 354 -17.85 -0.77 -23.76
N ILE A 355 -17.50 -1.84 -23.04
CA ILE A 355 -17.61 -1.89 -21.57
C ILE A 355 -16.78 -0.78 -20.94
N ILE A 356 -15.51 -0.64 -21.33
CA ILE A 356 -14.60 0.39 -20.82
C ILE A 356 -15.16 1.79 -21.12
N ALA A 357 -15.66 2.03 -22.31
CA ALA A 357 -16.25 3.31 -22.68
C ALA A 357 -17.48 3.64 -21.80
N ASP A 358 -18.40 2.69 -21.61
CA ASP A 358 -19.60 2.85 -20.80
C ASP A 358 -19.28 3.04 -19.30
N GLN A 359 -18.29 2.33 -18.77
CA GLN A 359 -17.81 2.51 -17.40
C GLN A 359 -17.22 3.91 -17.19
N ARG A 360 -16.43 4.41 -18.13
CA ARG A 360 -15.88 5.77 -18.08
C ARG A 360 -16.98 6.84 -18.16
N GLU A 361 -18.01 6.62 -18.98
CA GLU A 361 -19.18 7.51 -19.00
C GLU A 361 -19.88 7.55 -17.63
N ILE A 362 -20.05 6.40 -16.98
CA ILE A 362 -20.62 6.31 -15.62
C ILE A 362 -19.76 7.08 -14.62
N LEU A 363 -18.42 6.92 -14.66
CA LEU A 363 -17.49 7.66 -13.79
C LEU A 363 -17.55 9.17 -14.08
N GLY A 364 -17.63 9.57 -15.35
CA GLY A 364 -17.77 10.96 -15.76
C GLY A 364 -19.03 11.64 -15.18
N ARG A 365 -20.13 10.91 -15.10
CA ARG A 365 -21.40 11.43 -14.54
C ARG A 365 -21.43 11.44 -13.01
N ASN A 366 -20.83 10.46 -12.35
CA ASN A 366 -21.09 10.20 -10.92
C ASN A 366 -19.87 10.47 -10.00
N VAL A 367 -18.65 10.56 -10.54
CA VAL A 367 -17.43 10.78 -9.75
C VAL A 367 -16.77 12.12 -10.09
N SER A 368 -16.43 12.35 -11.37
CA SER A 368 -15.87 13.62 -11.82
C SER A 368 -16.14 13.82 -13.31
N PRO A 369 -16.64 15.01 -13.73
CA PRO A 369 -16.82 15.32 -15.15
C PRO A 369 -15.52 15.28 -15.95
N ASP A 370 -14.37 15.52 -15.31
CA ASP A 370 -13.04 15.26 -15.86
C ASP A 370 -12.60 13.84 -15.49
N VAL A 371 -13.07 12.87 -16.28
CA VAL A 371 -12.82 11.44 -16.04
C VAL A 371 -11.33 11.09 -16.07
N ALA A 372 -10.49 11.91 -16.71
CA ALA A 372 -9.04 11.69 -16.74
C ALA A 372 -8.38 11.95 -15.38
N LYS A 373 -9.05 12.68 -14.47
CA LYS A 373 -8.60 12.88 -13.08
C LYS A 373 -9.06 11.79 -12.13
N VAL A 374 -10.01 10.95 -12.55
CA VAL A 374 -10.45 9.80 -11.76
C VAL A 374 -9.38 8.71 -11.84
N PRO A 375 -8.82 8.23 -10.72
CA PRO A 375 -7.86 7.13 -10.75
C PRO A 375 -8.51 5.84 -11.27
N GLN A 376 -8.02 5.31 -12.39
CA GLN A 376 -8.57 4.14 -13.06
C GLN A 376 -7.49 3.13 -13.36
N ILE A 377 -7.80 1.84 -13.23
CA ILE A 377 -6.90 0.75 -13.57
C ILE A 377 -7.59 -0.25 -14.50
N PHE A 378 -6.78 -0.91 -15.32
CA PHE A 378 -7.16 -2.08 -16.09
C PHE A 378 -6.15 -3.21 -15.80
N VAL A 379 -6.66 -4.39 -15.43
CA VAL A 379 -5.83 -5.55 -15.05
C VAL A 379 -6.02 -6.66 -16.08
N PRO A 380 -5.11 -6.85 -17.03
CA PRO A 380 -5.20 -7.91 -18.04
C PRO A 380 -4.79 -9.26 -17.44
N TYR A 381 -5.66 -9.87 -16.63
CA TYR A 381 -5.40 -11.10 -15.90
C TYR A 381 -6.00 -12.32 -16.61
N LYS A 382 -5.28 -13.43 -16.61
CA LYS A 382 -5.66 -14.70 -17.26
C LYS A 382 -6.07 -14.46 -18.74
N GLU A 383 -7.26 -14.92 -19.14
CA GLU A 383 -7.78 -14.79 -20.51
C GLU A 383 -7.93 -13.33 -20.99
N VAL A 384 -8.05 -12.37 -20.08
CA VAL A 384 -8.13 -10.95 -20.44
C VAL A 384 -6.81 -10.44 -21.05
N LEU A 385 -5.68 -11.06 -20.70
CA LEU A 385 -4.39 -10.74 -21.31
C LEU A 385 -4.36 -11.05 -22.80
N ASP A 386 -4.94 -12.17 -23.22
CA ASP A 386 -5.02 -12.52 -24.65
C ASP A 386 -5.99 -11.60 -25.40
N VAL A 387 -7.10 -11.20 -24.76
CA VAL A 387 -8.04 -10.21 -25.32
C VAL A 387 -7.36 -8.84 -25.46
N TYR A 388 -6.56 -8.42 -24.47
CA TYR A 388 -5.77 -7.20 -24.54
C TYR A 388 -4.75 -7.25 -25.69
N ARG A 389 -4.00 -8.34 -25.81
CA ARG A 389 -3.04 -8.56 -26.92
C ARG A 389 -3.69 -8.57 -28.29
N ALA A 390 -4.97 -8.96 -28.36
CA ALA A 390 -5.75 -8.94 -29.59
C ALA A 390 -6.22 -7.53 -29.99
N GLY A 391 -5.97 -6.49 -29.17
CA GLY A 391 -6.11 -5.10 -29.56
C GLY A 391 -7.16 -4.28 -28.81
N VAL A 392 -7.46 -4.61 -27.55
CA VAL A 392 -8.33 -3.76 -26.70
C VAL A 392 -7.76 -2.35 -26.56
N ALA A 393 -8.59 -1.35 -26.83
CA ALA A 393 -8.23 0.07 -26.78
C ALA A 393 -8.36 0.63 -25.35
N VAL A 394 -7.41 0.33 -24.47
CA VAL A 394 -7.37 0.91 -23.13
C VAL A 394 -7.00 2.40 -23.22
N PRO A 395 -7.83 3.35 -22.72
CA PRO A 395 -7.55 4.79 -22.78
C PRO A 395 -6.21 5.15 -22.16
N ASP A 396 -5.51 6.13 -22.73
CA ASP A 396 -4.12 6.50 -22.38
C ASP A 396 -3.92 6.93 -20.91
N ASP A 397 -4.96 7.48 -20.27
CA ASP A 397 -5.00 7.92 -18.89
C ASP A 397 -5.32 6.80 -17.87
N VAL A 398 -5.64 5.59 -18.33
CA VAL A 398 -5.89 4.42 -17.47
C VAL A 398 -4.58 3.69 -17.20
N THR A 399 -4.30 3.38 -15.93
CA THR A 399 -3.12 2.59 -15.53
C THR A 399 -3.32 1.12 -15.93
N ILE A 400 -2.36 0.54 -16.65
CA ILE A 400 -2.35 -0.91 -16.90
C ILE A 400 -1.59 -1.58 -15.76
N VAL A 401 -2.25 -2.52 -15.05
CA VAL A 401 -1.68 -3.24 -13.92
C VAL A 401 -1.35 -4.67 -14.36
N TRP A 402 -0.08 -4.95 -14.56
CA TRP A 402 0.42 -6.22 -15.06
C TRP A 402 0.42 -7.28 -13.96
N PRO A 403 -0.23 -8.44 -14.15
CA PRO A 403 -0.18 -9.54 -13.20
C PRO A 403 1.11 -10.36 -13.35
N ASP A 404 1.50 -11.03 -12.26
CA ASP A 404 2.42 -12.16 -12.34
C ASP A 404 1.70 -13.44 -12.82
N ASP A 405 2.44 -14.56 -12.86
CA ASP A 405 1.93 -15.88 -13.25
C ASP A 405 1.31 -16.67 -12.09
N ASN A 406 0.90 -16.02 -11.01
CA ASN A 406 0.40 -16.55 -9.73
C ASN A 406 1.47 -17.16 -8.82
N PHE A 407 2.69 -17.35 -9.32
CA PHE A 407 3.80 -17.96 -8.58
C PHE A 407 4.99 -17.01 -8.40
N GLY A 408 4.79 -15.73 -8.66
CA GLY A 408 5.75 -14.66 -8.40
C GLY A 408 6.62 -14.28 -9.59
N TYR A 409 6.33 -14.73 -10.82
CA TYR A 409 7.06 -14.32 -12.02
C TYR A 409 6.20 -13.44 -12.93
N ILE A 410 6.63 -12.22 -13.21
CA ILE A 410 5.94 -11.30 -14.11
C ILE A 410 6.32 -11.64 -15.55
N ARG A 411 5.36 -12.16 -16.32
CA ARG A 411 5.58 -12.64 -17.70
C ARG A 411 5.46 -11.55 -18.76
N GLN A 412 4.92 -10.38 -18.39
CA GLN A 412 4.79 -9.26 -19.30
C GLN A 412 5.00 -7.94 -18.56
N PHE A 413 5.80 -7.07 -19.17
CA PHE A 413 6.06 -5.71 -18.71
C PHE A 413 5.58 -4.71 -19.77
N PRO A 414 5.43 -3.42 -19.43
CA PRO A 414 5.12 -2.41 -20.42
C PRO A 414 6.09 -2.43 -21.59
N SER A 415 5.58 -2.44 -22.81
CA SER A 415 6.37 -2.17 -24.01
C SER A 415 6.89 -0.73 -24.01
N ALA A 416 7.83 -0.40 -24.90
CA ALA A 416 8.33 0.96 -25.04
C ALA A 416 7.22 1.98 -25.35
N GLN A 417 6.17 1.56 -26.08
CA GLN A 417 5.01 2.39 -26.39
C GLN A 417 4.13 2.58 -25.14
N GLU A 418 3.89 1.53 -24.37
CA GLU A 418 3.06 1.57 -23.16
C GLU A 418 3.74 2.31 -22.01
N ALA A 419 5.07 2.30 -21.94
CA ALA A 419 5.84 3.04 -20.93
C ALA A 419 5.62 4.56 -21.02
N GLY A 420 5.21 5.08 -22.19
CA GLY A 420 4.90 6.51 -22.41
C GLY A 420 3.45 6.91 -22.07
N ARG A 421 2.59 5.98 -21.64
CA ARG A 421 1.17 6.25 -21.34
C ARG A 421 1.03 7.20 -20.13
N LYS A 422 0.07 8.11 -20.18
CA LYS A 422 -0.23 9.05 -19.06
C LYS A 422 -0.69 8.32 -17.80
N GLY A 423 -1.48 7.27 -17.96
CA GLY A 423 -1.92 6.43 -16.86
C GLY A 423 -0.79 5.60 -16.25
N GLY A 424 0.34 5.45 -16.96
CA GLY A 424 1.47 4.66 -16.49
C GLY A 424 1.15 3.16 -16.38
N ALA A 425 1.95 2.48 -15.57
CA ALA A 425 1.80 1.05 -15.32
C ALA A 425 1.92 0.71 -13.84
N GLY A 426 1.42 -0.48 -13.50
CA GLY A 426 1.47 -1.05 -12.16
C GLY A 426 1.69 -2.56 -12.19
N VAL A 427 1.69 -3.17 -11.01
CA VAL A 427 1.81 -4.62 -10.82
C VAL A 427 0.75 -5.11 -9.84
N TYR A 428 0.14 -6.23 -10.19
CA TYR A 428 -0.61 -7.12 -9.31
C TYR A 428 0.21 -8.38 -9.08
N TYR A 429 0.70 -8.58 -7.86
CA TYR A 429 1.69 -9.59 -7.51
C TYR A 429 1.14 -10.59 -6.49
N HIS A 430 1.42 -11.89 -6.63
CA HIS A 430 0.99 -12.91 -5.69
C HIS A 430 2.10 -13.27 -4.69
N LEU A 431 1.93 -12.84 -3.43
CA LEU A 431 2.65 -13.41 -2.29
C LEU A 431 1.98 -14.71 -1.80
N SER A 432 0.68 -14.85 -2.08
CA SER A 432 -0.14 -16.04 -1.87
C SER A 432 -1.08 -16.22 -3.05
N TYR A 433 -1.40 -17.48 -3.41
CA TYR A 433 -2.32 -17.81 -4.48
C TYR A 433 -3.15 -19.05 -4.11
N LEU A 434 -4.48 -18.90 -4.14
CA LEU A 434 -5.42 -20.02 -4.04
C LEU A 434 -5.70 -20.57 -5.44
N GLY A 435 -5.23 -21.78 -5.71
CA GLY A 435 -5.41 -22.43 -7.01
C GLY A 435 -4.81 -23.83 -7.03
N PHE A 436 -4.84 -24.49 -8.19
CA PHE A 436 -4.20 -25.78 -8.33
C PHE A 436 -2.71 -25.65 -8.69
N PRO A 437 -1.84 -26.42 -8.04
CA PRO A 437 -2.10 -27.24 -6.86
C PRO A 437 -2.54 -26.35 -5.66
N LEU A 438 -3.40 -26.86 -4.78
CA LEU A 438 -3.89 -26.09 -3.63
C LEU A 438 -2.73 -25.69 -2.74
N ALA A 439 -2.64 -24.40 -2.45
CA ALA A 439 -1.56 -23.83 -1.67
C ALA A 439 -1.72 -24.10 -0.17
N TYR A 440 -0.60 -24.20 0.53
CA TYR A 440 -0.57 -24.08 1.99
C TYR A 440 -0.63 -22.61 2.36
N LEU A 441 -1.80 -22.00 2.25
CA LEU A 441 -2.01 -20.55 2.33
C LEU A 441 -1.61 -19.92 3.68
N TRP A 442 -1.48 -20.71 4.72
CA TRP A 442 -0.97 -20.29 6.02
C TRP A 442 0.56 -20.21 6.11
N LEU A 443 1.28 -20.56 5.04
CA LEU A 443 2.73 -20.45 4.91
C LEU A 443 3.12 -19.36 3.92
N GLY A 444 3.97 -18.43 4.34
CA GLY A 444 4.62 -17.50 3.42
C GLY A 444 5.79 -18.17 2.72
N THR A 445 5.59 -18.71 1.52
CA THR A 445 6.59 -19.52 0.79
C THR A 445 7.32 -18.78 -0.32
N THR A 446 6.80 -17.63 -0.78
CA THR A 446 7.44 -16.82 -1.83
C THR A 446 8.71 -16.16 -1.29
N PRO A 447 9.90 -16.49 -1.86
CA PRO A 447 11.16 -15.95 -1.35
C PRO A 447 11.26 -14.43 -1.53
N PRO A 448 11.70 -13.68 -0.52
CA PRO A 448 11.99 -12.25 -0.67
C PRO A 448 12.93 -11.92 -1.82
N ALA A 449 13.88 -12.81 -2.17
CA ALA A 449 14.77 -12.62 -3.31
C ALA A 449 14.02 -12.58 -4.65
N LEU A 450 13.00 -13.43 -4.83
CA LEU A 450 12.16 -13.43 -6.03
C LEU A 450 11.32 -12.15 -6.09
N VAL A 451 10.69 -11.79 -4.97
CA VAL A 451 9.92 -10.54 -4.87
C VAL A 451 10.80 -9.34 -5.23
N GLN A 452 12.03 -9.29 -4.70
CA GLN A 452 12.97 -8.20 -4.96
C GLN A 452 13.36 -8.10 -6.43
N GLU A 453 13.71 -9.22 -7.06
CA GLU A 453 14.12 -9.26 -8.47
C GLU A 453 12.99 -8.78 -9.38
N GLU A 454 11.80 -9.36 -9.23
CA GLU A 454 10.65 -9.05 -10.08
C GLU A 454 10.15 -7.60 -9.88
N MET A 455 10.11 -7.11 -8.64
CA MET A 455 9.60 -5.77 -8.37
C MET A 455 10.60 -4.68 -8.77
N ILE A 456 11.90 -4.89 -8.62
CA ILE A 456 12.93 -3.97 -9.15
C ILE A 456 12.87 -3.93 -10.67
N HIS A 457 12.75 -5.09 -11.32
CA HIS A 457 12.61 -5.17 -12.78
C HIS A 457 11.34 -4.45 -13.26
N ALA A 458 10.20 -4.69 -12.60
CA ALA A 458 8.95 -3.99 -12.92
C ALA A 458 9.08 -2.47 -12.79
N TRP A 459 9.71 -1.99 -11.72
CA TRP A 459 9.92 -0.56 -11.50
C TRP A 459 10.84 0.05 -12.56
N ASP A 460 11.90 -0.63 -12.94
CA ASP A 460 12.83 -0.21 -13.99
C ASP A 460 12.15 -0.18 -15.38
N LYS A 461 11.13 -1.03 -15.60
CA LYS A 461 10.26 -1.03 -16.79
C LYS A 461 9.12 -0.01 -16.74
N GLY A 462 9.04 0.82 -15.68
CA GLY A 462 8.08 1.91 -15.58
C GLY A 462 6.79 1.58 -14.82
N ALA A 463 6.66 0.41 -14.20
CA ALA A 463 5.53 0.08 -13.34
C ALA A 463 5.65 0.79 -11.98
N ARG A 464 5.29 2.08 -11.92
CA ARG A 464 5.51 2.97 -10.77
C ARG A 464 4.23 3.55 -10.18
N ASN A 465 3.07 3.28 -10.81
CA ASN A 465 1.83 3.94 -10.42
C ASN A 465 1.04 3.12 -9.39
N VAL A 466 0.93 1.80 -9.56
CA VAL A 466 0.13 0.92 -8.69
C VAL A 466 0.91 -0.37 -8.42
N TRP A 467 1.10 -0.70 -7.14
CA TRP A 467 1.58 -2.02 -6.70
C TRP A 467 0.62 -2.60 -5.67
N VAL A 468 0.00 -3.72 -5.98
CA VAL A 468 -0.89 -4.45 -5.08
C VAL A 468 -0.41 -5.90 -4.96
N ALA A 469 -0.15 -6.33 -3.74
CA ALA A 469 0.20 -7.73 -3.43
C ALA A 469 -1.04 -8.50 -2.97
N ASN A 470 -1.35 -9.60 -3.66
CA ASN A 470 -2.25 -10.61 -3.11
C ASN A 470 -1.54 -11.29 -1.94
N VAL A 471 -2.07 -11.10 -0.74
CA VAL A 471 -1.50 -11.67 0.48
C VAL A 471 -2.28 -12.89 0.96
N GLY A 472 -3.42 -13.16 0.32
CA GLY A 472 -4.36 -14.16 0.77
C GLY A 472 -4.89 -13.78 2.15
N ASP A 473 -4.28 -14.35 3.18
CA ASP A 473 -4.48 -13.98 4.57
C ASP A 473 -3.30 -13.11 5.07
N ILE A 474 -3.58 -12.16 5.98
CA ILE A 474 -2.63 -11.13 6.40
C ILE A 474 -1.44 -11.73 7.18
N LYS A 475 -1.71 -12.57 8.18
CA LYS A 475 -0.68 -13.05 9.14
C LYS A 475 0.45 -13.86 8.50
N PRO A 476 0.19 -14.86 7.65
CA PRO A 476 1.25 -15.68 7.04
C PRO A 476 2.16 -14.87 6.11
N ALA A 477 1.67 -13.79 5.54
CA ALA A 477 2.38 -12.98 4.56
C ALA A 477 3.25 -11.84 5.18
N GLU A 478 3.44 -11.80 6.48
CA GLU A 478 4.14 -10.72 7.22
C GLU A 478 5.47 -10.31 6.56
N ILE A 479 6.37 -11.27 6.36
CA ILE A 479 7.72 -10.99 5.83
C ILE A 479 7.65 -10.49 4.38
N GLY A 480 6.90 -11.21 3.53
CA GLY A 480 6.74 -10.85 2.12
C GLY A 480 6.07 -9.49 1.92
N THR A 481 5.01 -9.22 2.69
CA THR A 481 4.28 -7.94 2.65
C THR A 481 5.17 -6.79 3.11
N SER A 482 5.94 -6.98 4.19
CA SER A 482 6.89 -5.98 4.67
C SER A 482 7.92 -5.64 3.59
N HIS A 483 8.52 -6.66 2.98
CA HIS A 483 9.52 -6.47 1.93
C HIS A 483 8.95 -5.76 0.68
N PHE A 484 7.80 -6.23 0.21
CA PHE A 484 7.11 -5.65 -0.94
C PHE A 484 6.77 -4.16 -0.73
N LEU A 485 6.20 -3.80 0.43
CA LEU A 485 5.80 -2.43 0.73
C LEU A 485 6.99 -1.52 1.06
N GLU A 486 8.06 -2.04 1.68
CA GLU A 486 9.31 -1.28 1.87
C GLU A 486 9.94 -0.90 0.52
N MET A 487 9.93 -1.81 -0.48
CA MET A 487 10.39 -1.49 -1.83
C MET A 487 9.45 -0.52 -2.56
N ALA A 488 8.14 -0.65 -2.38
CA ALA A 488 7.19 0.28 -2.94
C ALA A 488 7.32 1.70 -2.35
N TRP A 489 7.74 1.80 -1.08
CA TRP A 489 8.10 3.07 -0.44
C TRP A 489 9.43 3.60 -0.96
N ASP A 490 10.50 2.79 -0.89
CA ASP A 490 11.84 3.14 -1.37
C ASP A 490 12.50 1.96 -2.11
N ILE A 491 12.43 2.00 -3.43
CA ILE A 491 12.92 0.93 -4.30
C ILE A 491 14.43 0.71 -4.17
N ASP A 492 15.18 1.76 -3.86
CA ASP A 492 16.63 1.68 -3.76
C ASP A 492 17.11 1.13 -2.40
N ARG A 493 16.22 1.05 -1.40
CA ARG A 493 16.56 0.55 -0.05
C ARG A 493 17.18 -0.85 -0.10
N TRP A 494 16.61 -1.72 -0.94
CA TRP A 494 17.04 -3.12 -1.04
C TRP A 494 17.79 -3.44 -2.33
N ARG A 495 17.91 -2.49 -3.25
CA ARG A 495 18.64 -2.68 -4.50
C ARG A 495 20.11 -3.07 -4.21
N GLY A 496 20.56 -4.19 -4.79
CA GLY A 496 21.89 -4.72 -4.59
C GLY A 496 22.12 -5.41 -3.23
N LYS A 497 21.09 -5.58 -2.40
CA LYS A 497 21.17 -6.34 -1.15
C LYS A 497 20.63 -7.76 -1.33
N THR A 498 21.11 -8.67 -0.50
CA THR A 498 20.67 -10.08 -0.52
C THR A 498 19.43 -10.31 0.33
N GLN A 499 18.69 -11.39 0.06
CA GLN A 499 17.60 -11.87 0.90
C GLN A 499 18.00 -11.98 2.37
N ARG A 500 19.18 -12.54 2.64
CA ARG A 500 19.68 -12.70 4.01
C ARG A 500 19.87 -11.36 4.72
N GLN A 501 20.34 -10.31 4.01
CA GLN A 501 20.48 -8.97 4.58
C GLN A 501 19.12 -8.34 4.93
N PHE A 502 18.10 -8.55 4.09
CA PHE A 502 16.75 -8.14 4.40
C PHE A 502 16.20 -8.90 5.62
N LEU A 503 16.36 -10.22 5.65
CA LEU A 503 15.89 -11.05 6.76
C LEU A 503 16.62 -10.72 8.08
N GLU A 504 17.89 -10.33 8.03
CA GLU A 504 18.61 -9.89 9.21
C GLU A 504 18.09 -8.55 9.74
N ASP A 505 17.78 -7.60 8.86
CA ASP A 505 17.18 -6.32 9.26
C ASP A 505 15.76 -6.52 9.84
N TRP A 506 14.92 -7.32 9.18
CA TRP A 506 13.62 -7.72 9.69
C TRP A 506 13.72 -8.41 11.06
N SER A 507 14.61 -9.39 11.19
CA SER A 507 14.82 -10.13 12.45
C SER A 507 15.32 -9.23 13.59
N ARG A 508 16.19 -8.27 13.27
CA ARG A 508 16.67 -7.28 14.26
C ARG A 508 15.53 -6.42 14.79
N ARG A 509 14.62 -6.01 13.93
CA ARG A 509 13.44 -5.22 14.30
C ARG A 509 12.43 -6.03 15.11
N ALA A 510 12.21 -7.29 14.76
CA ALA A 510 11.22 -8.16 15.40
C ALA A 510 11.72 -8.78 16.71
N PHE A 511 12.97 -9.23 16.76
CA PHE A 511 13.52 -10.05 17.88
C PHE A 511 14.73 -9.43 18.57
N GLY A 512 15.18 -8.27 18.10
CA GLY A 512 16.35 -7.57 18.62
C GLY A 512 17.69 -8.08 18.04
N PRO A 513 18.79 -7.33 18.33
CA PRO A 513 20.09 -7.56 17.69
C PRO A 513 20.72 -8.92 18.05
N ALA A 514 20.47 -9.45 19.24
CA ALA A 514 21.06 -10.71 19.70
C ALA A 514 20.61 -11.93 18.90
N LEU A 515 19.39 -11.92 18.36
CA LEU A 515 18.80 -13.02 17.58
C LEU A 515 18.83 -12.77 16.08
N ALA A 516 19.16 -11.57 15.62
CA ALA A 516 19.01 -11.15 14.24
C ALA A 516 19.68 -12.09 13.24
N GLY A 517 20.96 -12.38 13.42
CA GLY A 517 21.72 -13.24 12.51
C GLY A 517 21.21 -14.68 12.50
N LYS A 518 20.96 -15.26 13.67
CA LYS A 518 20.47 -16.65 13.78
C LYS A 518 19.09 -16.82 13.15
N THR A 519 18.17 -15.90 13.38
CA THR A 519 16.83 -15.94 12.79
C THR A 519 16.90 -15.72 11.28
N ALA A 520 17.76 -14.81 10.82
CA ALA A 520 17.99 -14.60 9.39
C ALA A 520 18.49 -15.87 8.69
N ASP A 521 19.44 -16.60 9.28
CA ASP A 521 19.97 -17.85 8.74
C ASP A 521 18.90 -18.94 8.64
N LEU A 522 18.03 -19.06 9.66
CA LEU A 522 16.91 -19.99 9.67
C LEU A 522 15.90 -19.65 8.56
N MET A 523 15.51 -18.39 8.44
CA MET A 523 14.54 -17.96 7.45
C MET A 523 15.11 -17.99 6.02
N ASP A 524 16.38 -17.66 5.83
CA ASP A 524 17.03 -17.80 4.53
C ASP A 524 17.05 -19.26 4.06
N ARG A 525 17.35 -20.20 4.98
CA ARG A 525 17.26 -21.63 4.68
C ARG A 525 15.82 -22.07 4.40
N TYR A 526 14.85 -21.59 5.17
CA TYR A 526 13.42 -21.86 4.94
C TYR A 526 13.02 -21.46 3.52
N TYR A 527 13.31 -20.24 3.09
CA TYR A 527 12.94 -19.77 1.75
C TYR A 527 13.70 -20.49 0.63
N ARG A 528 14.96 -20.85 0.82
CA ARG A 528 15.70 -21.64 -0.17
C ARG A 528 15.11 -23.03 -0.36
N LEU A 529 14.76 -23.72 0.71
CA LEU A 529 14.11 -25.04 0.63
C LEU A 529 12.73 -24.97 -0.03
N ASN A 530 11.93 -23.95 0.31
CA ASN A 530 10.65 -23.74 -0.34
C ASN A 530 10.79 -23.34 -1.82
N PHE A 531 11.89 -22.72 -2.22
CA PHE A 531 12.16 -22.40 -3.62
C PHE A 531 12.54 -23.64 -4.43
N GLU A 532 13.26 -24.60 -3.84
CA GLU A 532 13.56 -25.88 -4.49
C GLU A 532 12.28 -26.67 -4.77
N ARG A 533 11.36 -26.71 -3.82
CA ARG A 533 10.04 -27.30 -3.97
C ARG A 533 9.04 -26.63 -3.02
N ARG A 534 8.05 -25.97 -3.59
CA ARG A 534 6.99 -25.33 -2.79
C ARG A 534 6.10 -26.38 -2.12
N PRO A 535 5.62 -26.13 -0.88
CA PRO A 535 4.65 -27.00 -0.21
C PRO A 535 3.38 -27.23 -1.02
N GLU A 536 2.94 -26.28 -1.80
CA GLU A 536 1.81 -26.35 -2.73
C GLU A 536 1.96 -27.53 -3.71
N HIS A 537 3.19 -27.84 -4.11
CA HIS A 537 3.49 -28.97 -5.00
C HIS A 537 3.55 -30.33 -4.26
N LEU A 538 3.35 -30.33 -2.94
CA LEU A 538 3.25 -31.53 -2.11
C LEU A 538 1.79 -31.87 -1.80
N GLU A 539 0.85 -31.16 -2.38
CA GLU A 539 -0.57 -31.32 -2.17
C GLU A 539 -1.00 -32.78 -2.32
N TRP A 540 -1.83 -33.22 -1.38
CA TRP A 540 -2.44 -34.52 -1.40
C TRP A 540 -3.86 -34.47 -1.95
N GLN A 541 -4.09 -35.09 -3.11
CA GLN A 541 -5.43 -35.22 -3.69
C GLN A 541 -5.78 -36.68 -3.99
N PRO A 542 -7.08 -37.04 -4.06
CA PRO A 542 -7.51 -38.33 -4.55
C PRO A 542 -6.89 -38.62 -5.92
N GLN A 543 -6.42 -39.86 -6.16
CA GLN A 543 -5.67 -40.23 -7.35
C GLN A 543 -6.35 -39.88 -8.68
N ALA A 544 -7.68 -39.89 -8.72
CA ALA A 544 -8.45 -39.56 -9.92
C ALA A 544 -8.37 -38.06 -10.29
N GLU A 545 -8.04 -37.20 -9.33
CA GLU A 545 -7.98 -35.73 -9.48
C GLU A 545 -6.56 -35.19 -9.49
N ASN A 546 -5.57 -36.01 -9.18
CA ASN A 546 -4.14 -35.64 -9.04
C ASN A 546 -3.42 -35.36 -10.38
N ARG A 547 -4.12 -35.12 -11.45
CA ARG A 547 -3.50 -34.87 -12.78
C ARG A 547 -2.60 -33.62 -12.82
N HIS A 548 -2.72 -32.77 -11.82
CA HIS A 548 -2.00 -31.49 -11.76
C HIS A 548 -0.69 -31.56 -10.95
N LEU A 549 -0.45 -32.66 -10.25
CA LEU A 549 0.76 -32.83 -9.43
C LEU A 549 1.98 -33.35 -10.19
N SER A 550 1.80 -33.76 -11.42
CA SER A 550 2.85 -34.43 -12.22
C SER A 550 3.58 -33.49 -13.20
N SER A 551 3.27 -32.22 -13.23
CA SER A 551 3.88 -31.25 -14.15
C SER A 551 4.96 -30.39 -13.52
#